data_7ff616f92808b17c377077ba0af1a18e
#
_entry.id   7ff616f92808b17c377077ba0af1a18e
#
_cell.length_a   1.000
_cell.length_b   1.000
_cell.length_c   1.000
_cell.angle_alpha   90.00
_cell.angle_beta   90.00
_cell.angle_gamma   90.00
#
_symmetry.space_group_name_H-M   'P 1'
#
loop_
_entity.id
_entity.type
_entity.pdbx_description
1 polymer ?
#
loop_
_entity_poly.entity_id
_entity_poly.type
_entity_poly.pdbx_seq_one_letter_code
_entity_poly.pdbx_strand_id
1 'polypeptide(L)'
;MRDYDVIVVGAGNAAFAAAVSARENGALKVLVLEKAPIELRGGNTHYSGAVFRIAFNSPEELRPLVPDAEKRYSDFFANVIPYPAEQFWADLRSVTENRTDERLAGTLIGKS
;
A
#
# COMPACT_ATOMS: atom_id res chain seq x y z
N MET A 1 -13.94 18.13 -26.79
CA MET A 1 -13.66 18.64 -25.43
C MET A 1 -13.32 17.42 -24.57
N ARG A 2 -12.22 17.42 -23.81
CA ARG A 2 -11.94 16.32 -22.87
C ARG A 2 -12.70 16.63 -21.59
N ASP A 3 -13.60 15.73 -21.19
CA ASP A 3 -14.40 15.92 -19.97
C ASP A 3 -13.59 15.59 -18.71
N TYR A 4 -12.60 14.70 -18.81
CA TYR A 4 -11.69 14.29 -17.73
C TYR A 4 -10.24 14.22 -18.21
N ASP A 5 -9.31 14.55 -17.34
CA ASP A 5 -7.85 14.42 -17.57
C ASP A 5 -7.40 12.97 -17.32
N VAL A 6 -7.96 12.34 -16.27
CA VAL A 6 -7.65 10.96 -15.88
C VAL A 6 -8.94 10.24 -15.51
N ILE A 7 -9.08 9.02 -15.96
CA ILE A 7 -10.13 8.09 -15.54
C ILE A 7 -9.49 6.88 -14.90
N VAL A 8 -9.82 6.64 -13.63
CA VAL A 8 -9.35 5.49 -12.86
C VAL A 8 -10.47 4.47 -12.77
N VAL A 9 -10.21 3.22 -13.15
CA VAL A 9 -11.20 2.15 -13.13
C VAL A 9 -10.99 1.26 -11.91
N GLY A 10 -11.98 1.26 -11.01
CA GLY A 10 -11.98 0.62 -9.71
C GLY A 10 -11.95 1.65 -8.57
N ALA A 11 -12.35 1.24 -7.35
CA ALA A 11 -12.32 2.06 -6.14
C ALA A 11 -11.66 1.34 -4.96
N GLY A 12 -10.66 0.50 -5.24
CA GLY A 12 -9.78 -0.07 -4.23
C GLY A 12 -8.62 0.86 -3.88
N ASN A 13 -7.75 0.44 -2.98
CA ASN A 13 -6.62 1.23 -2.50
C ASN A 13 -5.70 1.73 -3.63
N ALA A 14 -5.36 0.85 -4.58
CA ALA A 14 -4.53 1.23 -5.73
C ALA A 14 -5.19 2.32 -6.60
N ALA A 15 -6.51 2.24 -6.78
CA ALA A 15 -7.27 3.22 -7.56
C ALA A 15 -7.26 4.59 -6.88
N PHE A 16 -7.47 4.65 -5.57
CA PHE A 16 -7.40 5.91 -4.82
C PHE A 16 -5.98 6.47 -4.77
N ALA A 17 -4.95 5.64 -4.62
CA ALA A 17 -3.57 6.08 -4.72
C ALA A 17 -3.27 6.72 -6.09
N ALA A 18 -3.72 6.10 -7.18
CA ALA A 18 -3.57 6.64 -8.53
C ALA A 18 -4.35 7.96 -8.71
N ALA A 19 -5.59 8.03 -8.20
CA ALA A 19 -6.42 9.23 -8.32
C ALA A 19 -5.83 10.42 -7.52
N VAL A 20 -5.38 10.17 -6.30
CA VAL A 20 -4.73 11.20 -5.46
C VAL A 20 -3.44 11.67 -6.10
N SER A 21 -2.58 10.74 -6.52
CA SER A 21 -1.32 11.08 -7.21
C SER A 21 -1.56 11.89 -8.49
N ALA A 22 -2.57 11.52 -9.29
CA ALA A 22 -2.93 12.31 -10.47
C ALA A 22 -3.33 13.76 -10.11
N ARG A 23 -4.11 13.94 -9.03
CA ARG A 23 -4.49 15.26 -8.54
C ARG A 23 -3.27 16.07 -8.06
N GLU A 24 -2.40 15.46 -7.29
CA GLU A 24 -1.16 16.08 -6.77
C GLU A 24 -0.20 16.48 -7.90
N ASN A 25 -0.22 15.75 -9.01
CA ASN A 25 0.58 16.03 -10.20
C ASN A 25 -0.14 16.88 -11.26
N GLY A 26 -1.21 17.59 -10.89
CA GLY A 26 -1.81 18.65 -11.70
C GLY A 26 -3.02 18.25 -12.55
N ALA A 27 -3.53 17.03 -12.48
CA ALA A 27 -4.78 16.68 -13.13
C ALA A 27 -5.95 17.43 -12.44
N LEU A 28 -6.70 18.23 -13.21
CA LEU A 28 -7.79 19.03 -12.66
C LEU A 28 -9.10 18.24 -12.54
N LYS A 29 -9.32 17.29 -13.44
CA LYS A 29 -10.54 16.48 -13.51
C LYS A 29 -10.20 15.00 -13.50
N VAL A 30 -10.31 14.38 -12.32
CA VAL A 30 -10.10 12.94 -12.16
C VAL A 30 -11.44 12.28 -11.87
N LEU A 31 -11.78 11.26 -12.67
CA LEU A 31 -12.97 10.42 -12.48
C LEU A 31 -12.54 9.05 -11.97
N VAL A 32 -13.21 8.57 -10.91
CA VAL A 32 -13.07 7.18 -10.45
C VAL A 32 -14.35 6.44 -10.77
N LEU A 33 -14.23 5.31 -11.48
CA LEU A 33 -15.33 4.44 -11.85
C LEU A 33 -15.26 3.15 -11.03
N GLU A 34 -16.38 2.76 -10.42
CA GLU A 34 -16.49 1.49 -9.69
C GLU A 34 -17.70 0.71 -10.21
N LYS A 35 -17.51 -0.59 -10.47
CA LYS A 35 -18.58 -1.46 -10.98
C LYS A 35 -19.48 -2.01 -9.89
N ALA A 36 -18.95 -2.12 -8.66
CA ALA A 36 -19.69 -2.66 -7.53
C ALA A 36 -20.67 -1.63 -6.97
N PRO A 37 -21.80 -2.05 -6.43
CA PRO A 37 -22.69 -1.16 -5.68
C PRO A 37 -21.98 -0.60 -4.45
N ILE A 38 -22.55 0.47 -3.89
CA ILE A 38 -21.90 1.25 -2.81
C ILE A 38 -21.54 0.40 -1.58
N GLU A 39 -22.34 -0.64 -1.31
CA GLU A 39 -22.17 -1.54 -0.16
C GLU A 39 -20.99 -2.51 -0.35
N LEU A 40 -20.58 -2.78 -1.59
CA LEU A 40 -19.54 -3.74 -1.94
C LEU A 40 -18.33 -3.12 -2.65
N ARG A 41 -18.30 -1.79 -2.74
CA ARG A 41 -17.21 -1.07 -3.39
C ARG A 41 -15.87 -1.27 -2.69
N GLY A 42 -14.78 -1.15 -3.42
CA GLY A 42 -13.42 -1.21 -2.88
C GLY A 42 -12.74 -2.58 -3.01
N GLY A 43 -13.44 -3.60 -3.53
CA GLY A 43 -12.87 -4.92 -3.76
C GLY A 43 -12.21 -5.51 -2.51
N ASN A 44 -11.03 -6.09 -2.64
CA ASN A 44 -10.29 -6.67 -1.51
C ASN A 44 -9.93 -5.65 -0.42
N THR A 45 -9.82 -4.38 -0.76
CA THR A 45 -9.53 -3.31 0.22
C THR A 45 -10.65 -3.20 1.27
N HIS A 46 -11.88 -3.44 0.89
CA HIS A 46 -13.04 -3.44 1.80
C HIS A 46 -12.90 -4.46 2.94
N TYR A 47 -12.26 -5.59 2.66
CA TYR A 47 -12.05 -6.69 3.62
C TYR A 47 -10.67 -6.65 4.27
N SER A 48 -9.83 -5.69 3.93
CA SER A 48 -8.48 -5.55 4.45
C SER A 48 -8.48 -4.95 5.84
N GLY A 49 -7.59 -5.41 6.72
CA GLY A 49 -7.29 -4.78 8.00
C GLY A 49 -6.42 -3.52 7.87
N ALA A 50 -6.20 -3.01 6.65
CA ALA A 50 -5.35 -1.86 6.35
C ALA A 50 -3.90 -2.00 6.86
N VAL A 51 -3.39 -3.23 6.91
CA VAL A 51 -1.99 -3.48 7.25
C VAL A 51 -1.12 -3.18 6.02
N PHE A 52 -0.14 -2.31 6.21
CA PHE A 52 0.88 -2.02 5.22
C PHE A 52 2.15 -2.78 5.60
N ARG A 53 2.63 -3.67 4.74
CA ARG A 53 3.79 -4.50 5.00
C ARG A 53 4.92 -4.13 4.03
N ILE A 54 6.05 -3.73 4.60
CA ILE A 54 7.28 -3.42 3.87
C ILE A 54 8.46 -4.11 4.56
N ALA A 55 9.53 -4.38 3.81
CA ALA A 55 10.80 -4.77 4.41
C ALA A 55 11.55 -3.52 4.89
N PHE A 56 12.17 -3.58 6.06
CA PHE A 56 13.01 -2.51 6.59
C PHE A 56 14.07 -3.08 7.55
N ASN A 57 15.25 -2.47 7.58
CA ASN A 57 16.37 -2.94 8.38
C ASN A 57 16.55 -2.17 9.69
N SER A 58 16.02 -0.94 9.75
CA SER A 58 16.04 -0.13 10.96
C SER A 58 14.76 0.67 11.14
N PRO A 59 14.39 1.01 12.39
CA PRO A 59 13.22 1.85 12.66
C PRO A 59 13.27 3.22 11.98
N GLU A 60 14.47 3.74 11.72
CA GLU A 60 14.70 5.03 11.06
C GLU A 60 14.15 5.07 9.65
N GLU A 61 14.16 3.94 8.93
CA GLU A 61 13.59 3.83 7.58
C GLU A 61 12.08 4.06 7.57
N LEU A 62 11.40 3.85 8.69
CA LEU A 62 9.96 4.07 8.83
C LEU A 62 9.58 5.52 9.14
N ARG A 63 10.50 6.35 9.67
CA ARG A 63 10.19 7.72 10.09
C ARG A 63 9.54 8.57 9.01
N PRO A 64 10.00 8.54 7.74
CA PRO A 64 9.34 9.29 6.67
C PRO A 64 7.92 8.82 6.35
N LEU A 65 7.62 7.53 6.61
CA LEU A 65 6.33 6.92 6.29
C LEU A 65 5.28 7.17 7.39
N VAL A 66 5.73 7.32 8.63
CA VAL A 66 4.86 7.52 9.82
C VAL A 66 5.33 8.70 10.68
N PRO A 67 5.38 9.92 10.12
CA PRO A 67 6.00 11.08 10.78
C PRO A 67 5.32 11.49 12.09
N ASP A 68 4.06 11.09 12.29
CA ASP A 68 3.30 11.41 13.50
C ASP A 68 3.27 10.29 14.54
N ALA A 69 4.01 9.19 14.31
CA ALA A 69 3.98 8.04 15.21
C ALA A 69 4.41 8.39 16.64
N GLU A 70 5.51 9.13 16.80
CA GLU A 70 6.02 9.55 18.13
C GLU A 70 5.12 10.59 18.83
N LYS A 71 4.30 11.34 18.09
CA LYS A 71 3.32 12.23 18.70
C LYS A 71 2.20 11.47 19.41
N ARG A 72 1.92 10.25 18.95
CA ARG A 72 0.89 9.39 19.53
C ARG A 72 1.46 8.40 20.54
N TYR A 73 2.67 7.92 20.29
CA TYR A 73 3.35 6.91 21.10
C TYR A 73 4.83 7.30 21.19
N SER A 74 5.25 7.88 22.32
CA SER A 74 6.58 8.47 22.52
C SER A 74 7.74 7.50 22.32
N ASP A 75 7.51 6.22 22.53
CA ASP A 75 8.47 5.13 22.42
C ASP A 75 8.24 4.23 21.18
N PHE A 76 7.48 4.72 20.21
CA PHE A 76 7.11 3.93 19.03
C PHE A 76 8.32 3.28 18.36
N PHE A 77 9.29 4.07 17.94
CA PHE A 77 10.46 3.55 17.22
C PHE A 77 11.41 2.72 18.10
N ALA A 78 11.41 2.93 19.41
CA ALA A 78 12.19 2.12 20.34
C ALA A 78 11.65 0.68 20.46
N ASN A 79 10.37 0.47 20.18
CA ASN A 79 9.72 -0.83 20.25
C ASN A 79 9.52 -1.50 18.88
N VAL A 80 9.96 -0.86 17.78
CA VAL A 80 9.87 -1.45 16.46
C VAL A 80 11.00 -2.44 16.25
N ILE A 81 10.63 -3.68 15.90
CA ILE A 81 11.58 -4.74 15.54
C ILE A 81 11.80 -4.69 14.04
N PRO A 82 13.06 -4.65 13.55
CA PRO A 82 13.36 -4.74 12.13
C PRO A 82 12.70 -5.96 11.45
N TYR A 83 12.24 -5.75 10.24
CA TYR A 83 11.63 -6.78 9.41
C TYR A 83 12.36 -6.83 8.06
N PRO A 84 13.53 -7.49 8.00
CA PRO A 84 14.36 -7.50 6.79
C PRO A 84 13.74 -8.31 5.67
N ALA A 85 14.23 -8.10 4.45
CA ALA A 85 13.73 -8.77 3.26
C ALA A 85 13.75 -10.30 3.38
N GLU A 86 14.75 -10.87 4.02
CA GLU A 86 14.86 -12.31 4.26
C GLU A 86 13.71 -12.84 5.11
N GLN A 87 13.31 -12.10 6.15
CA GLN A 87 12.17 -12.47 6.98
C GLN A 87 10.87 -12.36 6.19
N PHE A 88 10.72 -11.29 5.39
CA PHE A 88 9.54 -11.14 4.54
C PHE A 88 9.43 -12.31 3.54
N TRP A 89 10.54 -12.72 2.92
CA TRP A 89 10.58 -13.90 2.04
C TRP A 89 10.17 -15.18 2.77
N ALA A 90 10.70 -15.42 3.96
CA ALA A 90 10.40 -16.59 4.76
C ALA A 90 8.90 -16.66 5.10
N ASP A 91 8.34 -15.55 5.58
CA ASP A 91 6.92 -15.44 5.91
C ASP A 91 6.03 -15.66 4.68
N LEU A 92 6.38 -15.02 3.55
CA LEU A 92 5.60 -15.13 2.32
C LEU A 92 5.57 -16.57 1.79
N ARG A 93 6.71 -17.26 1.79
CA ARG A 93 6.79 -18.67 1.40
C ARG A 93 6.00 -19.57 2.36
N SER A 94 6.07 -19.29 3.65
CA SER A 94 5.33 -20.03 4.67
C SER A 94 3.82 -19.92 4.47
N VAL A 95 3.28 -18.70 4.39
CA VAL A 95 1.83 -18.49 4.28
C VAL A 95 1.25 -18.91 2.93
N THR A 96 2.06 -18.95 1.88
CA THR A 96 1.64 -19.40 0.54
C THR A 96 1.97 -20.86 0.26
N GLU A 97 2.53 -21.59 1.23
CA GLU A 97 2.98 -22.97 1.05
C GLU A 97 3.93 -23.12 -0.16
N ASN A 98 4.86 -22.17 -0.32
CA ASN A 98 5.78 -22.05 -1.45
C ASN A 98 5.11 -21.92 -2.84
N ARG A 99 3.86 -21.45 -2.91
CA ARG A 99 3.14 -21.20 -4.17
C ARG A 99 3.27 -19.76 -4.68
N THR A 100 4.13 -18.96 -4.07
CA THR A 100 4.40 -17.58 -4.47
C THR A 100 5.10 -17.53 -5.83
N ASP A 101 4.66 -16.60 -6.70
CA ASP A 101 5.45 -16.18 -7.87
C ASP A 101 6.65 -15.37 -7.38
N GLU A 102 7.84 -15.95 -7.48
CA GLU A 102 9.06 -15.33 -6.94
C GLU A 102 9.45 -14.02 -7.65
N ARG A 103 9.11 -13.87 -8.93
CA ARG A 103 9.38 -12.63 -9.67
C ARG A 103 8.50 -11.47 -9.16
N LEU A 104 7.21 -11.74 -8.95
CA LEU A 104 6.28 -10.74 -8.41
C LEU A 104 6.62 -10.42 -6.95
N ALA A 105 6.90 -11.43 -6.15
CA ALA A 105 7.30 -11.27 -4.76
C ALA A 105 8.62 -10.49 -4.62
N GLY A 106 9.62 -10.77 -5.49
CA GLY A 106 10.87 -10.02 -5.51
C GLY A 106 10.68 -8.54 -5.84
N THR A 107 9.73 -8.23 -6.73
CA THR A 107 9.36 -6.83 -7.01
C THR A 107 8.69 -6.17 -5.82
N LEU A 108 7.78 -6.87 -5.14
CA LEU A 108 7.10 -6.36 -3.95
C LEU A 108 8.09 -6.09 -2.82
N ILE A 109 8.93 -7.08 -2.48
CA ILE A 109 9.85 -7.01 -1.34
C ILE A 109 11.00 -6.02 -1.59
N GLY A 110 11.50 -5.94 -2.83
CA GLY A 110 12.65 -5.11 -3.16
C GLY A 110 12.33 -3.67 -3.56
N LYS A 111 11.04 -3.32 -3.71
CA LYS A 111 10.61 -1.98 -4.14
C LYS A 111 9.51 -1.37 -3.24
N SER A 112 9.16 -2.04 -2.17
CA SER A 112 8.20 -1.52 -1.17
C SER A 112 8.88 -0.61 -0.16
#